data_8be594427685833678260d95e8819ac6
#
_entry.id   8be594427685833678260d95e8819ac6
#
_cell.length_a   1.000
_cell.length_b   1.000
_cell.length_c   1.000
_cell.angle_alpha   90.00
_cell.angle_beta   90.00
_cell.angle_gamma   90.00
#
_symmetry.space_group_name_H-M   'P 1'
#
loop_
_entity.id
_entity.type
_entity.pdbx_description
1 polymer ?
#
loop_
_entity_poly.entity_id
_entity_poly.type
_entity_poly.pdbx_seq_one_letter_code
_entity_poly.pdbx_strand_id
1 'polypeptide(L)'
;MTDTDAPKRISDGERHDRKYDVVLFGATGFVGRQTVTYFAEHARGLRWALAGRNRARLEALRIVCGEGARNAGIVVADADDEAALDALARDARVVLSTAGPFALYGSKLVAACVAHRTHYVDITGETPWVRDLIDRHHVQAAREGTRIIPGCGFDSVPSDIGTWLVTRAAQDRFGEPCTTVKACFSMRGGLNGGTLASLLNIIETGKSKALADLFLLNPEGTRPPPTSLDEDPIAPHRDELFAAWVGPFVMGAINTR
;
A
#
# COMPACT_ATOMS: atom_id res chain seq x y z
N MET A 1 -8.39 1.78 -40.57
CA MET A 1 -8.45 1.04 -39.29
C MET A 1 -9.20 1.93 -38.32
N THR A 2 -10.46 1.62 -38.10
CA THR A 2 -11.41 2.42 -37.34
C THR A 2 -11.16 2.29 -35.87
N ASP A 3 -11.02 3.40 -35.19
CA ASP A 3 -10.77 3.65 -33.76
C ASP A 3 -12.00 3.26 -32.91
N THR A 4 -12.33 1.97 -32.85
CA THR A 4 -13.55 1.49 -32.19
C THR A 4 -13.30 0.55 -30.99
N ASP A 5 -12.08 0.45 -30.46
CA ASP A 5 -11.78 -0.46 -29.35
C ASP A 5 -11.04 0.21 -28.19
N ALA A 6 -11.36 1.48 -27.91
CA ALA A 6 -10.97 2.08 -26.63
C ALA A 6 -11.84 1.46 -25.54
N PRO A 7 -11.25 0.76 -24.54
CA PRO A 7 -12.01 0.13 -23.50
C PRO A 7 -12.81 1.16 -22.72
N LYS A 8 -14.10 0.88 -22.56
CA LYS A 8 -15.01 1.69 -21.76
C LYS A 8 -14.46 1.81 -20.33
N ARG A 9 -13.89 2.95 -19.98
CA ARG A 9 -13.59 3.27 -18.57
C ARG A 9 -14.91 3.24 -17.81
N ILE A 10 -14.97 2.49 -16.71
CA ILE A 10 -16.12 2.61 -15.80
C ILE A 10 -16.22 4.06 -15.38
N SER A 11 -17.40 4.66 -15.54
CA SER A 11 -17.67 5.99 -15.02
C SER A 11 -17.56 5.99 -13.49
N ASP A 12 -17.15 7.10 -12.89
CA ASP A 12 -17.16 7.22 -11.41
C ASP A 12 -18.56 6.96 -10.84
N GLY A 13 -19.65 7.17 -11.61
CA GLY A 13 -21.01 6.84 -11.24
C GLY A 13 -21.25 5.35 -10.98
N GLU A 14 -20.77 4.46 -11.85
CA GLU A 14 -20.94 3.00 -11.66
C GLU A 14 -20.17 2.45 -10.44
N ARG A 15 -19.13 3.16 -10.01
CA ARG A 15 -18.41 2.84 -8.77
C ARG A 15 -19.14 3.35 -7.52
N HIS A 16 -19.95 4.40 -7.63
CA HIS A 16 -20.75 4.91 -6.50
C HIS A 16 -21.90 3.97 -6.12
N ASP A 17 -22.38 3.11 -7.03
CA ASP A 17 -23.46 2.16 -6.76
C ASP A 17 -22.98 0.90 -6.00
N ARG A 18 -21.66 0.77 -5.70
CA ARG A 18 -21.15 -0.33 -4.91
C ARG A 18 -21.71 -0.30 -3.49
N LYS A 19 -21.88 -1.50 -2.90
CA LYS A 19 -22.40 -1.66 -1.55
C LYS A 19 -21.55 -0.95 -0.49
N TYR A 20 -20.22 -0.98 -0.67
CA TYR A 20 -19.25 -0.38 0.21
C TYR A 20 -18.32 0.59 -0.52
N ASP A 21 -18.06 1.73 0.09
CA ASP A 21 -17.03 2.65 -0.39
C ASP A 21 -15.64 2.10 -0.06
N VAL A 22 -15.48 1.45 1.12
CA VAL A 22 -14.24 0.80 1.53
C VAL A 22 -14.50 -0.53 2.23
N VAL A 23 -13.75 -1.57 1.85
CA VAL A 23 -13.68 -2.84 2.58
C VAL A 23 -12.28 -3.00 3.18
N LEU A 24 -12.21 -3.16 4.51
CA LEU A 24 -10.96 -3.39 5.26
C LEU A 24 -10.69 -4.89 5.35
N PHE A 25 -9.82 -5.41 4.48
CA PHE A 25 -9.42 -6.82 4.50
C PHE A 25 -8.28 -7.06 5.50
N GLY A 26 -8.39 -8.13 6.31
CA GLY A 26 -7.46 -8.37 7.41
C GLY A 26 -7.78 -7.58 8.68
N ALA A 27 -9.03 -7.13 8.84
CA ALA A 27 -9.48 -6.25 9.91
C ALA A 27 -9.14 -6.73 11.34
N THR A 28 -9.08 -8.04 11.59
CA THR A 28 -8.79 -8.61 12.92
C THR A 28 -7.30 -8.76 13.23
N GLY A 29 -6.41 -8.44 12.28
CA GLY A 29 -4.96 -8.43 12.47
C GLY A 29 -4.50 -7.27 13.37
N PHE A 30 -3.18 -7.23 13.67
CA PHE A 30 -2.62 -6.17 14.54
C PHE A 30 -2.86 -4.77 13.97
N VAL A 31 -2.44 -4.52 12.73
CA VAL A 31 -2.67 -3.23 12.05
C VAL A 31 -4.15 -3.05 11.70
N GLY A 32 -4.82 -4.12 11.26
CA GLY A 32 -6.25 -4.08 10.92
C GLY A 32 -7.12 -3.52 12.03
N ARG A 33 -6.91 -3.95 13.27
CA ARG A 33 -7.65 -3.42 14.42
C ARG A 33 -7.46 -1.93 14.63
N GLN A 34 -6.23 -1.44 14.50
CA GLN A 34 -5.94 -0.01 14.60
C GLN A 34 -6.61 0.77 13.46
N THR A 35 -6.58 0.23 12.24
CA THR A 35 -7.27 0.80 11.08
C THR A 35 -8.79 0.85 11.31
N VAL A 36 -9.39 -0.22 11.84
CA VAL A 36 -10.83 -0.24 12.18
C VAL A 36 -11.17 0.82 13.23
N THR A 37 -10.35 0.96 14.28
CA THR A 37 -10.55 2.01 15.29
C THR A 37 -10.50 3.39 14.67
N TYR A 38 -9.50 3.66 13.82
CA TYR A 38 -9.38 4.93 13.12
C TYR A 38 -10.60 5.21 12.22
N PHE A 39 -11.09 4.20 11.48
CA PHE A 39 -12.28 4.35 10.64
C PHE A 39 -13.53 4.61 11.47
N ALA A 40 -13.69 3.95 12.61
CA ALA A 40 -14.81 4.19 13.52
C ALA A 40 -14.88 5.65 14.00
N GLU A 41 -13.74 6.29 14.20
CA GLU A 41 -13.65 7.67 14.66
C GLU A 41 -13.78 8.70 13.51
N HIS A 42 -13.25 8.39 12.32
CA HIS A 42 -13.01 9.38 11.28
C HIS A 42 -13.80 9.16 9.98
N ALA A 43 -14.33 7.95 9.71
CA ALA A 43 -14.96 7.60 8.43
C ALA A 43 -16.46 7.94 8.38
N ARG A 44 -16.84 9.11 8.92
CA ARG A 44 -18.23 9.55 8.92
C ARG A 44 -18.76 9.72 7.50
N GLY A 45 -19.91 9.13 7.22
CA GLY A 45 -20.56 9.20 5.90
C GLY A 45 -20.04 8.17 4.89
N LEU A 46 -19.02 7.38 5.20
CA LEU A 46 -18.59 6.27 4.35
C LEU A 46 -19.36 4.99 4.68
N ARG A 47 -19.76 4.28 3.63
CA ARG A 47 -20.25 2.90 3.72
C ARG A 47 -19.04 1.97 3.71
N TRP A 48 -18.70 1.40 4.86
CA TRP A 48 -17.51 0.57 4.95
C TRP A 48 -17.78 -0.78 5.62
N ALA A 49 -16.89 -1.74 5.46
CA ALA A 49 -17.01 -3.07 6.03
C ALA A 49 -15.67 -3.58 6.56
N LEU A 50 -15.75 -4.41 7.62
CA LEU A 50 -14.67 -5.23 8.12
C LEU A 50 -14.67 -6.56 7.36
N ALA A 51 -13.53 -6.98 6.82
CA ALA A 51 -13.41 -8.24 6.12
C ALA A 51 -12.30 -9.13 6.70
N GLY A 52 -12.53 -10.43 6.67
CA GLY A 52 -11.62 -11.47 7.14
C GLY A 52 -12.31 -12.82 7.28
N ARG A 53 -11.55 -13.85 7.61
CA ARG A 53 -12.03 -15.25 7.61
C ARG A 53 -12.91 -15.65 8.79
N ASN A 54 -12.92 -14.91 9.88
CA ASN A 54 -13.63 -15.30 11.10
C ASN A 54 -14.71 -14.29 11.47
N ARG A 55 -15.97 -14.60 11.18
CA ARG A 55 -17.13 -13.78 11.44
C ARG A 55 -17.22 -13.33 12.90
N ALA A 56 -17.08 -14.25 13.86
CA ALA A 56 -17.22 -13.94 15.27
C ALA A 56 -16.19 -12.92 15.76
N ARG A 57 -14.93 -13.00 15.26
CA ARG A 57 -13.89 -12.00 15.58
C ARG A 57 -14.18 -10.64 14.95
N LEU A 58 -14.74 -10.61 13.74
CA LEU A 58 -15.13 -9.35 13.08
C LEU A 58 -16.28 -8.67 13.84
N GLU A 59 -17.28 -9.44 14.25
CA GLU A 59 -18.41 -8.94 15.05
C GLU A 59 -17.95 -8.42 16.42
N ALA A 60 -17.09 -9.17 17.11
CA ALA A 60 -16.52 -8.74 18.38
C ALA A 60 -15.73 -7.42 18.23
N LEU A 61 -14.91 -7.30 17.19
CA LEU A 61 -14.16 -6.07 16.90
C LEU A 61 -15.09 -4.89 16.63
N ARG A 62 -16.14 -5.08 15.82
CA ARG A 62 -17.14 -4.06 15.53
C ARG A 62 -17.82 -3.55 16.82
N ILE A 63 -18.15 -4.47 17.75
CA ILE A 63 -18.74 -4.12 19.04
C ILE A 63 -17.76 -3.29 19.88
N VAL A 64 -16.50 -3.70 19.97
CA VAL A 64 -15.45 -2.99 20.74
C VAL A 64 -15.22 -1.58 20.21
N CYS A 65 -15.30 -1.36 18.89
CA CYS A 65 -15.15 -0.04 18.29
C CYS A 65 -16.38 0.88 18.46
N GLY A 66 -17.47 0.38 19.06
CA GLY A 66 -18.61 1.17 19.50
C GLY A 66 -19.45 1.80 18.37
N GLU A 67 -20.03 2.96 18.66
CA GLU A 67 -21.00 3.64 17.78
C GLU A 67 -20.43 3.95 16.39
N GLY A 68 -19.16 4.32 16.27
CA GLY A 68 -18.54 4.65 14.99
C GLY A 68 -18.45 3.48 14.02
N ALA A 69 -18.39 2.25 14.54
CA ALA A 69 -18.38 1.02 13.74
C ALA A 69 -19.75 0.31 13.67
N ARG A 70 -20.78 0.83 14.34
CA ARG A 70 -22.09 0.18 14.48
C ARG A 70 -22.70 -0.24 13.15
N ASN A 71 -22.62 0.63 12.17
CA ASN A 71 -23.20 0.42 10.84
C ASN A 71 -22.19 -0.17 9.82
N ALA A 72 -20.97 -0.49 10.27
CA ALA A 72 -20.00 -1.13 9.40
C ALA A 72 -20.43 -2.56 9.03
N GLY A 73 -20.32 -2.90 7.75
CA GLY A 73 -20.64 -4.23 7.25
C GLY A 73 -19.64 -5.29 7.76
N ILE A 74 -20.05 -6.55 7.68
CA ILE A 74 -19.17 -7.71 7.90
C ILE A 74 -19.11 -8.52 6.61
N VAL A 75 -17.91 -8.72 6.09
CA VAL A 75 -17.64 -9.55 4.91
C VAL A 75 -16.74 -10.71 5.34
N VAL A 76 -17.24 -11.94 5.22
CA VAL A 76 -16.43 -13.12 5.50
C VAL A 76 -15.75 -13.55 4.22
N ALA A 77 -14.42 -13.49 4.19
CA ALA A 77 -13.61 -13.94 3.07
C ALA A 77 -12.25 -14.43 3.59
N ASP A 78 -11.83 -15.59 3.10
CA ASP A 78 -10.48 -16.11 3.27
C ASP A 78 -9.64 -15.72 2.05
N ALA A 79 -8.34 -15.51 2.25
CA ALA A 79 -7.40 -15.17 1.18
C ALA A 79 -7.25 -16.28 0.13
N ASP A 80 -7.63 -17.51 0.47
CA ASP A 80 -7.59 -18.66 -0.42
C ASP A 80 -8.93 -18.94 -1.13
N ASP A 81 -10.02 -18.31 -0.71
CA ASP A 81 -11.35 -18.44 -1.31
C ASP A 81 -11.57 -17.40 -2.41
N GLU A 82 -11.27 -17.77 -3.65
CA GLU A 82 -11.41 -16.90 -4.82
C GLU A 82 -12.85 -16.41 -5.03
N ALA A 83 -13.86 -17.26 -4.78
CA ALA A 83 -15.25 -16.86 -4.94
C ALA A 83 -15.66 -15.79 -3.92
N ALA A 84 -15.20 -15.92 -2.67
CA ALA A 84 -15.44 -14.93 -1.63
C ALA A 84 -14.69 -13.62 -1.93
N LEU A 85 -13.45 -13.69 -2.46
CA LEU A 85 -12.67 -12.52 -2.87
C LEU A 85 -13.31 -11.80 -4.05
N ASP A 86 -13.84 -12.51 -5.04
CA ASP A 86 -14.57 -11.93 -6.16
C ASP A 86 -15.85 -11.22 -5.70
N ALA A 87 -16.61 -11.82 -4.81
CA ALA A 87 -17.81 -11.21 -4.24
C ALA A 87 -17.45 -9.94 -3.46
N LEU A 88 -16.39 -10.00 -2.65
CA LEU A 88 -15.88 -8.85 -1.89
C LEU A 88 -15.47 -7.71 -2.84
N ALA A 89 -14.68 -8.01 -3.87
CA ALA A 89 -14.20 -7.02 -4.82
C ALA A 89 -15.35 -6.39 -5.63
N ARG A 90 -16.36 -7.18 -6.01
CA ARG A 90 -17.56 -6.69 -6.69
C ARG A 90 -18.37 -5.71 -5.86
N ASP A 91 -18.44 -5.94 -4.55
CA ASP A 91 -19.22 -5.12 -3.62
C ASP A 91 -18.49 -3.85 -3.15
N ALA A 92 -17.18 -3.76 -3.36
CA ALA A 92 -16.34 -2.68 -2.87
C ALA A 92 -15.93 -1.68 -3.96
N ARG A 93 -15.92 -0.39 -3.64
CA ARG A 93 -15.27 0.64 -4.46
C ARG A 93 -13.74 0.60 -4.27
N VAL A 94 -13.30 0.46 -3.02
CA VAL A 94 -11.89 0.34 -2.63
C VAL A 94 -11.72 -0.82 -1.66
N VAL A 95 -10.73 -1.65 -1.87
CA VAL A 95 -10.26 -2.62 -0.87
C VAL A 95 -8.98 -2.09 -0.25
N LEU A 96 -8.96 -1.95 1.09
CA LEU A 96 -7.78 -1.68 1.87
C LEU A 96 -7.35 -2.97 2.57
N SER A 97 -6.17 -3.48 2.22
CA SER A 97 -5.65 -4.71 2.81
C SER A 97 -4.57 -4.45 3.86
N THR A 98 -4.73 -5.09 5.02
CA THR A 98 -3.73 -5.18 6.08
C THR A 98 -3.32 -6.63 6.36
N ALA A 99 -3.67 -7.54 5.46
CA ALA A 99 -3.43 -8.98 5.60
C ALA A 99 -2.08 -9.39 5.01
N GLY A 100 -1.01 -9.18 5.76
CA GLY A 100 0.34 -9.65 5.41
C GLY A 100 0.66 -11.03 6.01
N PRO A 101 1.69 -11.74 5.49
CA PRO A 101 2.53 -11.39 4.33
C PRO A 101 1.76 -11.26 3.03
N PHE A 102 1.99 -10.15 2.30
CA PHE A 102 1.19 -9.82 1.11
C PHE A 102 1.50 -10.75 -0.07
N ALA A 103 2.75 -11.20 -0.20
CA ALA A 103 3.13 -12.20 -1.22
C ALA A 103 2.39 -13.52 -1.05
N LEU A 104 1.97 -13.88 0.17
CA LEU A 104 1.21 -15.09 0.45
C LEU A 104 -0.31 -14.89 0.27
N TYR A 105 -0.84 -13.76 0.73
CA TYR A 105 -2.28 -13.57 0.86
C TYR A 105 -2.87 -12.51 -0.07
N GLY A 106 -2.04 -11.68 -0.73
CA GLY A 106 -2.50 -10.52 -1.49
C GLY A 106 -2.82 -10.81 -2.96
N SER A 107 -2.11 -11.74 -3.60
CA SER A 107 -2.15 -11.89 -5.07
C SER A 107 -3.54 -12.19 -5.62
N LYS A 108 -4.29 -13.12 -5.00
CA LYS A 108 -5.68 -13.45 -5.41
C LYS A 108 -6.62 -12.26 -5.19
N LEU A 109 -6.47 -11.55 -4.09
CA LEU A 109 -7.27 -10.37 -3.79
C LEU A 109 -7.04 -9.25 -4.80
N VAL A 110 -5.77 -8.96 -5.16
CA VAL A 110 -5.45 -7.98 -6.19
C VAL A 110 -6.01 -8.40 -7.55
N ALA A 111 -5.89 -9.69 -7.92
CA ALA A 111 -6.48 -10.21 -9.15
C ALA A 111 -7.99 -10.00 -9.20
N ALA A 112 -8.71 -10.29 -8.11
CA ALA A 112 -10.14 -10.03 -7.99
C ALA A 112 -10.46 -8.53 -8.10
N CYS A 113 -9.66 -7.66 -7.46
CA CYS A 113 -9.83 -6.21 -7.57
C CYS A 113 -9.66 -5.72 -9.02
N VAL A 114 -8.66 -6.21 -9.74
CA VAL A 114 -8.46 -5.88 -11.16
C VAL A 114 -9.62 -6.38 -12.01
N ALA A 115 -10.04 -7.65 -11.84
CA ALA A 115 -11.14 -8.24 -12.60
C ALA A 115 -12.47 -7.48 -12.43
N HIS A 116 -12.73 -6.97 -11.23
CA HIS A 116 -13.94 -6.21 -10.91
C HIS A 116 -13.75 -4.69 -10.97
N ARG A 117 -12.59 -4.21 -11.43
CA ARG A 117 -12.27 -2.75 -11.55
C ARG A 117 -12.42 -2.02 -10.21
N THR A 118 -12.10 -2.70 -9.12
CA THR A 118 -12.11 -2.22 -7.76
C THR A 118 -10.74 -1.66 -7.41
N HIS A 119 -10.66 -0.49 -6.83
CA HIS A 119 -9.39 0.07 -6.39
C HIS A 119 -8.82 -0.74 -5.23
N TYR A 120 -7.50 -0.83 -5.16
CA TYR A 120 -6.79 -1.56 -4.12
C TYR A 120 -5.70 -0.71 -3.50
N VAL A 121 -5.59 -0.76 -2.18
CA VAL A 121 -4.48 -0.17 -1.42
C VAL A 121 -4.05 -1.13 -0.33
N ASP A 122 -2.77 -1.12 0.01
CA ASP A 122 -2.21 -1.89 1.12
C ASP A 122 -1.04 -1.18 1.80
N ILE A 123 -0.43 -1.84 2.77
CA ILE A 123 0.71 -1.33 3.54
C ILE A 123 1.95 -2.21 3.34
N THR A 124 2.11 -2.84 2.18
CA THR A 124 3.24 -3.74 1.93
C THR A 124 4.57 -3.01 1.83
N GLY A 125 5.63 -3.67 2.29
CA GLY A 125 7.02 -3.36 1.98
C GLY A 125 7.70 -4.45 1.12
N GLU A 126 6.91 -5.40 0.60
CA GLU A 126 7.41 -6.56 -0.16
C GLU A 126 7.61 -6.21 -1.63
N THR A 127 8.63 -5.39 -1.95
CA THR A 127 8.88 -4.86 -3.31
C THR A 127 9.00 -5.92 -4.40
N PRO A 128 9.57 -7.13 -4.17
CA PRO A 128 9.55 -8.18 -5.20
C PRO A 128 8.13 -8.64 -5.55
N TRP A 129 7.21 -8.68 -4.58
CA TRP A 129 5.81 -8.98 -4.85
C TRP A 129 5.11 -7.83 -5.60
N VAL A 130 5.44 -6.59 -5.25
CA VAL A 130 4.92 -5.42 -6.00
C VAL A 130 5.35 -5.47 -7.46
N ARG A 131 6.61 -5.87 -7.75
CA ARG A 131 7.08 -6.07 -9.12
C ARG A 131 6.24 -7.13 -9.86
N ASP A 132 6.00 -8.28 -9.21
CA ASP A 132 5.13 -9.33 -9.76
C ASP A 132 3.71 -8.82 -10.07
N LEU A 133 3.16 -7.94 -9.23
CA LEU A 133 1.84 -7.32 -9.47
C LEU A 133 1.84 -6.38 -10.67
N ILE A 134 2.88 -5.54 -10.79
CA ILE A 134 3.04 -4.62 -11.92
C ILE A 134 3.07 -5.43 -13.21
N ASP A 135 3.89 -6.47 -13.28
CA ASP A 135 4.06 -7.28 -14.49
C ASP A 135 2.75 -7.96 -14.93
N ARG A 136 1.96 -8.41 -13.97
CA ARG A 136 0.70 -9.14 -14.26
C ARG A 136 -0.48 -8.21 -14.55
N HIS A 137 -0.57 -7.07 -13.89
CA HIS A 137 -1.82 -6.33 -13.80
C HIS A 137 -1.76 -4.91 -14.33
N HIS A 138 -0.55 -4.31 -14.51
CA HIS A 138 -0.43 -2.89 -14.86
C HIS A 138 -1.19 -2.53 -16.12
N VAL A 139 -1.00 -3.30 -17.20
CA VAL A 139 -1.61 -3.00 -18.51
C VAL A 139 -3.13 -3.01 -18.42
N GLN A 140 -3.71 -4.03 -17.79
CA GLN A 140 -5.15 -4.13 -17.63
C GLN A 140 -5.69 -3.04 -16.71
N ALA A 141 -5.07 -2.84 -15.55
CA ALA A 141 -5.50 -1.84 -14.58
C ALA A 141 -5.46 -0.42 -15.16
N ALA A 142 -4.40 -0.07 -15.90
CA ALA A 142 -4.25 1.22 -16.55
C ALA A 142 -5.32 1.43 -17.62
N ARG A 143 -5.57 0.41 -18.46
CA ARG A 143 -6.60 0.45 -19.49
C ARG A 143 -8.00 0.70 -18.91
N GLU A 144 -8.31 0.06 -17.79
CA GLU A 144 -9.63 0.12 -17.16
C GLU A 144 -9.77 1.23 -16.10
N GLY A 145 -8.71 1.99 -15.84
CA GLY A 145 -8.70 3.05 -14.84
C GLY A 145 -8.79 2.53 -13.41
N THR A 146 -8.36 1.29 -13.16
CA THR A 146 -8.28 0.70 -11.82
C THR A 146 -6.98 1.13 -11.17
N ARG A 147 -7.05 1.61 -9.92
CA ARG A 147 -5.88 2.03 -9.17
C ARG A 147 -5.47 0.91 -8.21
N ILE A 148 -4.26 0.39 -8.41
CA ILE A 148 -3.62 -0.58 -7.51
C ILE A 148 -2.42 0.14 -6.91
N ILE A 149 -2.52 0.50 -5.63
CA ILE A 149 -1.55 1.35 -4.93
C ILE A 149 -1.02 0.61 -3.70
N PRO A 150 0.02 -0.21 -3.85
CA PRO A 150 0.68 -0.85 -2.72
C PRO A 150 1.53 0.15 -1.93
N GLY A 151 1.91 -0.22 -0.71
CA GLY A 151 2.83 0.57 0.11
C GLY A 151 2.25 1.87 0.69
N CYS A 152 0.92 1.94 0.92
CA CYS A 152 0.27 3.11 1.53
C CYS A 152 0.41 3.17 3.06
N GLY A 153 1.46 2.57 3.62
CA GLY A 153 1.73 2.56 5.06
C GLY A 153 2.72 3.63 5.49
N PHE A 154 3.02 3.64 6.80
CA PHE A 154 4.03 4.51 7.41
C PHE A 154 5.41 4.34 6.79
N ASP A 155 5.70 3.16 6.30
CA ASP A 155 6.99 2.82 5.69
C ASP A 155 7.31 3.67 4.45
N SER A 156 6.29 4.18 3.74
CA SER A 156 6.46 4.89 2.47
C SER A 156 5.79 6.27 2.46
N VAL A 157 4.55 6.40 2.93
CA VAL A 157 3.76 7.63 2.80
C VAL A 157 4.44 8.87 3.39
N PRO A 158 5.07 8.83 4.59
CA PRO A 158 5.76 10.00 5.13
C PRO A 158 6.96 10.44 4.28
N SER A 159 7.70 9.50 3.69
CA SER A 159 8.82 9.81 2.80
C SER A 159 8.34 10.43 1.50
N ASP A 160 7.34 9.83 0.85
CA ASP A 160 6.79 10.28 -0.43
C ASP A 160 6.11 11.65 -0.31
N ILE A 161 5.12 11.78 0.58
CA ILE A 161 4.40 13.04 0.79
C ILE A 161 5.32 14.12 1.37
N GLY A 162 6.24 13.77 2.27
CA GLY A 162 7.22 14.70 2.82
C GLY A 162 8.13 15.28 1.74
N THR A 163 8.64 14.45 0.86
CA THR A 163 9.46 14.87 -0.29
C THR A 163 8.65 15.77 -1.24
N TRP A 164 7.42 15.39 -1.56
CA TRP A 164 6.54 16.21 -2.40
C TRP A 164 6.26 17.59 -1.77
N LEU A 165 5.95 17.65 -0.47
CA LEU A 165 5.69 18.91 0.23
C LEU A 165 6.91 19.82 0.26
N VAL A 166 8.09 19.28 0.54
CA VAL A 166 9.34 20.06 0.60
C VAL A 166 9.71 20.60 -0.79
N THR A 167 9.64 19.76 -1.81
CA THR A 167 9.93 20.18 -3.19
C THR A 167 8.95 21.24 -3.66
N ARG A 168 7.65 21.08 -3.35
CA ARG A 168 6.64 22.07 -3.67
C ARG A 168 6.90 23.40 -2.97
N ALA A 169 7.18 23.38 -1.66
CA ALA A 169 7.47 24.56 -0.89
C ALA A 169 8.73 25.30 -1.38
N ALA A 170 9.76 24.56 -1.79
CA ALA A 170 10.97 25.15 -2.37
C ALA A 170 10.68 25.82 -3.72
N GLN A 171 9.94 25.14 -4.59
CA GLN A 171 9.53 25.70 -5.89
C GLN A 171 8.70 26.99 -5.70
N ASP A 172 7.74 26.99 -4.78
CA ASP A 172 6.88 28.15 -4.52
C ASP A 172 7.66 29.33 -3.90
N ARG A 173 8.70 29.04 -3.09
CA ARG A 173 9.49 30.05 -2.39
C ARG A 173 10.66 30.60 -3.19
N PHE A 174 11.34 29.75 -3.96
CA PHE A 174 12.59 30.09 -4.63
C PHE A 174 12.48 30.10 -6.16
N GLY A 175 11.37 29.60 -6.73
CA GLY A 175 11.16 29.52 -8.17
C GLY A 175 11.96 28.41 -8.87
N GLU A 176 12.69 27.59 -8.11
CA GLU A 176 13.56 26.54 -8.64
C GLU A 176 13.22 25.18 -8.02
N PRO A 177 13.34 24.06 -8.78
CA PRO A 177 13.13 22.72 -8.24
C PRO A 177 14.26 22.32 -7.28
N CYS A 178 13.96 21.52 -6.26
CA CYS A 178 14.97 20.90 -5.44
C CYS A 178 15.81 19.91 -6.27
N THR A 179 17.11 19.93 -6.10
CA THR A 179 18.04 18.95 -6.67
C THR A 179 18.28 17.78 -5.72
N THR A 180 18.13 18.03 -4.42
CA THR A 180 18.37 17.01 -3.38
C THR A 180 17.38 17.22 -2.22
N VAL A 181 16.83 16.14 -1.71
CA VAL A 181 16.01 16.11 -0.50
C VAL A 181 16.61 15.11 0.48
N LYS A 182 16.89 15.55 1.70
CA LYS A 182 17.33 14.68 2.79
C LYS A 182 16.21 14.59 3.84
N ALA A 183 15.86 13.36 4.25
CA ALA A 183 14.91 13.10 5.32
C ALA A 183 15.60 12.38 6.48
N CYS A 184 15.34 12.83 7.71
CA CYS A 184 15.83 12.19 8.92
C CYS A 184 14.64 11.71 9.76
N PHE A 185 14.66 10.43 10.12
CA PHE A 185 13.59 9.79 10.90
C PHE A 185 14.08 9.45 12.29
N SER A 186 13.27 9.75 13.30
CA SER A 186 13.45 9.25 14.66
C SER A 186 12.37 8.24 14.96
N MET A 187 12.76 7.00 15.28
CA MET A 187 11.84 5.91 15.56
C MET A 187 12.05 5.32 16.93
N ARG A 188 10.95 4.98 17.60
CA ARG A 188 10.94 4.20 18.85
C ARG A 188 9.96 3.06 18.70
N GLY A 189 10.41 1.82 18.88
CA GLY A 189 9.57 0.64 18.77
C GLY A 189 10.37 -0.60 18.37
N GLY A 190 9.63 -1.66 18.02
CA GLY A 190 10.18 -2.93 17.54
C GLY A 190 9.38 -3.48 16.37
N LEU A 191 9.89 -4.55 15.78
CA LEU A 191 9.21 -5.25 14.68
C LEU A 191 7.96 -5.96 15.19
N ASN A 192 6.86 -5.83 14.46
CA ASN A 192 5.67 -6.65 14.71
C ASN A 192 5.78 -8.01 14.01
N GLY A 193 4.92 -8.95 14.42
CA GLY A 193 4.93 -10.31 13.86
C GLY A 193 4.69 -10.38 12.34
N GLY A 194 3.91 -9.45 11.79
CA GLY A 194 3.67 -9.36 10.34
C GLY A 194 4.94 -8.98 9.57
N THR A 195 5.66 -7.96 10.03
CA THR A 195 6.93 -7.53 9.44
C THR A 195 7.98 -8.65 9.48
N LEU A 196 8.07 -9.38 10.60
CA LEU A 196 8.99 -10.51 10.72
C LEU A 196 8.61 -11.64 9.75
N ALA A 197 7.32 -11.97 9.65
CA ALA A 197 6.85 -13.00 8.73
C ALA A 197 7.11 -12.65 7.25
N SER A 198 6.90 -11.39 6.85
CA SER A 198 7.23 -10.91 5.50
C SER A 198 8.73 -11.03 5.21
N LEU A 199 9.58 -10.64 6.16
CA LEU A 199 11.04 -10.76 6.01
C LEU A 199 11.48 -12.21 5.86
N LEU A 200 10.97 -13.11 6.70
CA LEU A 200 11.26 -14.54 6.61
C LEU A 200 10.82 -15.11 5.26
N ASN A 201 9.62 -14.77 4.80
CA ASN A 201 9.12 -15.22 3.51
C ASN A 201 10.02 -14.75 2.33
N ILE A 202 10.52 -13.52 2.36
CA ILE A 202 11.46 -13.01 1.34
C ILE A 202 12.76 -13.82 1.32
N ILE A 203 13.28 -14.16 2.51
CA ILE A 203 14.52 -14.96 2.64
C ILE A 203 14.27 -16.39 2.14
N GLU A 204 13.21 -17.04 2.59
CA GLU A 204 12.85 -18.43 2.23
C GLU A 204 12.59 -18.60 0.73
N THR A 205 11.99 -17.58 0.09
CA THR A 205 11.70 -17.61 -1.35
C THR A 205 12.90 -17.20 -2.21
N GLY A 206 14.05 -16.88 -1.62
CA GLY A 206 15.26 -16.49 -2.34
C GLY A 206 15.18 -15.12 -3.03
N LYS A 207 14.15 -14.32 -2.72
CA LYS A 207 13.92 -13.00 -3.33
C LYS A 207 14.73 -11.87 -2.68
N SER A 208 15.58 -12.18 -1.71
CA SER A 208 16.41 -11.18 -1.00
C SER A 208 17.36 -10.39 -1.92
N LYS A 209 17.84 -11.00 -3.02
CA LYS A 209 18.65 -10.28 -4.02
C LYS A 209 17.88 -9.18 -4.74
N ALA A 210 16.58 -9.37 -4.96
CA ALA A 210 15.73 -8.36 -5.59
C ALA A 210 15.51 -7.13 -4.69
N LEU A 211 15.65 -7.28 -3.37
CA LEU A 211 15.60 -6.14 -2.45
C LEU A 211 16.78 -5.17 -2.61
N ALA A 212 17.90 -5.63 -3.16
CA ALA A 212 19.07 -4.79 -3.40
C ALA A 212 18.96 -3.97 -4.70
N ASP A 213 18.00 -4.28 -5.58
CA ASP A 213 17.77 -3.51 -6.80
C ASP A 213 16.91 -2.28 -6.48
N LEU A 214 17.55 -1.12 -6.44
CA LEU A 214 16.91 0.18 -6.18
C LEU A 214 15.93 0.61 -7.29
N PHE A 215 15.99 -0.02 -8.46
CA PHE A 215 15.13 0.29 -9.62
C PHE A 215 14.14 -0.82 -9.95
N LEU A 216 13.97 -1.77 -9.04
CA LEU A 216 13.10 -2.93 -9.24
C LEU A 216 11.67 -2.56 -9.70
N LEU A 217 11.13 -1.48 -9.20
CA LEU A 217 9.75 -1.06 -9.50
C LEU A 217 9.63 -0.14 -10.71
N ASN A 218 10.75 0.34 -11.24
CA ASN A 218 10.75 1.22 -12.40
C ASN A 218 10.47 0.45 -13.70
N PRO A 219 9.93 1.11 -14.73
CA PRO A 219 9.80 0.52 -16.05
C PRO A 219 11.17 0.06 -16.58
N GLU A 220 11.19 -1.03 -17.34
CA GLU A 220 12.42 -1.52 -17.96
C GLU A 220 13.13 -0.42 -18.77
N GLY A 221 14.44 -0.33 -18.61
CA GLY A 221 15.26 0.68 -19.29
C GLY A 221 15.28 2.06 -18.63
N THR A 222 14.46 2.31 -17.63
CA THR A 222 14.49 3.55 -16.86
C THR A 222 15.58 3.44 -15.79
N ARG A 223 16.73 4.06 -16.03
CA ARG A 223 17.79 4.21 -15.02
C ARG A 223 18.02 5.69 -14.82
N PRO A 224 17.89 6.21 -13.58
CA PRO A 224 18.35 7.57 -13.30
C PRO A 224 19.87 7.66 -13.52
N PRO A 225 20.37 8.88 -13.72
CA PRO A 225 21.81 9.09 -13.84
C PRO A 225 22.53 8.57 -12.58
N PRO A 226 23.73 7.99 -12.73
CA PRO A 226 24.47 7.31 -11.66
C PRO A 226 24.80 8.18 -10.44
N THR A 227 24.68 9.49 -10.57
CA THR A 227 25.22 10.48 -9.64
C THR A 227 24.39 10.74 -8.39
N SER A 228 23.19 10.15 -8.23
CA SER A 228 22.30 10.52 -7.12
C SER A 228 22.14 9.47 -6.01
N LEU A 229 22.60 8.24 -6.21
CA LEU A 229 22.37 7.13 -5.28
C LEU A 229 23.63 6.57 -4.61
N ASP A 230 24.83 6.94 -5.10
CA ASP A 230 26.09 6.44 -4.56
C ASP A 230 26.52 7.17 -3.26
N GLU A 231 25.76 8.16 -2.81
CA GLU A 231 26.14 9.03 -1.69
C GLU A 231 25.44 8.73 -0.37
N ASP A 232 24.49 7.78 -0.31
CA ASP A 232 23.86 7.43 0.97
C ASP A 232 24.86 6.63 1.83
N PRO A 233 25.34 7.22 2.95
CA PRO A 233 26.30 6.55 3.80
C PRO A 233 25.72 5.27 4.37
N ILE A 234 26.39 4.15 4.15
CA ILE A 234 26.00 2.83 4.70
C ILE A 234 26.43 2.62 6.17
N ALA A 235 27.15 3.58 6.75
CA ALA A 235 27.63 3.53 8.13
C ALA A 235 27.10 4.73 8.93
N PRO A 236 26.98 4.59 10.27
CA PRO A 236 26.64 5.71 11.12
C PRO A 236 27.68 6.85 10.98
N HIS A 237 27.19 8.07 10.82
CA HIS A 237 28.02 9.28 10.71
C HIS A 237 27.32 10.46 11.37
N ARG A 238 28.05 11.55 11.59
CA ARG A 238 27.46 12.80 12.03
C ARG A 238 27.01 13.61 10.81
N ASP A 239 25.71 13.86 10.70
CA ASP A 239 25.18 14.75 9.68
C ASP A 239 25.18 16.19 10.21
N GLU A 240 25.77 17.10 9.44
CA GLU A 240 25.91 18.51 9.85
C GLU A 240 24.58 19.28 9.73
N LEU A 241 23.75 18.94 8.73
CA LEU A 241 22.47 19.59 8.50
C LEU A 241 21.49 19.33 9.65
N PHE A 242 21.45 18.08 10.13
CA PHE A 242 20.61 17.70 11.28
C PHE A 242 21.29 17.88 12.62
N ALA A 243 22.59 18.21 12.65
CA ALA A 243 23.43 18.31 13.85
C ALA A 243 23.36 17.06 14.76
N ALA A 244 23.15 15.89 14.16
CA ALA A 244 22.89 14.61 14.85
C ALA A 244 23.73 13.48 14.28
N TRP A 245 23.91 12.42 15.08
CA TRP A 245 24.36 11.14 14.58
C TRP A 245 23.20 10.44 13.84
N VAL A 246 23.44 10.09 12.61
CA VAL A 246 22.48 9.40 11.74
C VAL A 246 23.08 8.09 11.23
N GLY A 247 22.24 7.16 10.83
CA GLY A 247 22.63 5.91 10.20
C GLY A 247 21.68 5.59 9.05
N PRO A 248 21.94 4.52 8.30
CA PRO A 248 21.08 4.10 7.23
C PRO A 248 19.64 3.92 7.71
N PHE A 249 18.69 4.45 6.95
CA PHE A 249 17.27 4.29 7.27
C PHE A 249 16.84 2.85 6.99
N VAL A 250 16.31 2.17 8.01
CA VAL A 250 15.95 0.74 7.93
C VAL A 250 14.94 0.43 6.81
N MET A 251 14.12 1.41 6.42
CA MET A 251 13.16 1.32 5.31
C MET A 251 13.62 2.07 4.06
N GLY A 252 14.89 2.48 4.00
CA GLY A 252 15.48 3.16 2.85
C GLY A 252 15.32 2.37 1.57
N ALA A 253 15.53 1.06 1.62
CA ALA A 253 15.37 0.16 0.47
C ALA A 253 13.97 0.18 -0.15
N ILE A 254 12.93 0.63 0.56
CA ILE A 254 11.57 0.77 0.06
C ILE A 254 11.33 2.19 -0.48
N ASN A 255 11.98 3.20 0.08
CA ASN A 255 11.71 4.61 -0.15
C ASN A 255 12.64 5.29 -1.17
N THR A 256 13.76 4.67 -1.51
CA THR A 256 14.75 5.18 -2.49
C THR A 256 14.56 4.57 -3.89
N ARG A 257 13.41 4.05 -4.20
CA ARG A 257 13.10 3.34 -5.44
C ARG A 257 12.18 4.12 -6.36
#